data_536a209d4a553cd370cd07871b2abf5d
#
_entry.id   536a209d4a553cd370cd07871b2abf5d
#
_cell.length_a   1.000
_cell.length_b   1.000
_cell.length_c   1.000
_cell.angle_alpha   90.00
_cell.angle_beta   90.00
_cell.angle_gamma   90.00
#
_symmetry.space_group_name_H-M   'P 1'
#
loop_
_entity.id
_entity.type
_entity.pdbx_description
1 polymer ?
#
loop_
_entity_poly.entity_id
_entity_poly.type
_entity_poly.pdbx_seq_one_letter_code
_entity_poly.pdbx_strand_id
1 'polypeptide(L)'
;MMAPFLLWFDLFRAMGQRGMWLSILAVSGGAVIGANLRWALGLWLNSSDHGISYGTLAANLSGGWLVGLLIGYFAQGGSFSPEWRLFAITGLCGALTTFSTFSLEVVSAMQEGKWSMAVAGILAHVIGSIFMTVLGIYTFGVLKG
;
A
#
# COMPACT_ATOMS: atom_id res chain seq x y z
N MET A 1 25.38 0.24 -1.77
CA MET A 1 23.94 0.52 -1.94
C MET A 1 23.21 -0.80 -1.88
N MET A 2 22.82 -1.27 -0.68
CA MET A 2 22.10 -2.55 -0.53
C MET A 2 20.70 -2.38 -1.12
N ALA A 3 20.31 -3.31 -2.00
CA ALA A 3 19.01 -3.25 -2.65
C ALA A 3 17.90 -3.31 -1.58
N PRO A 4 16.85 -2.46 -1.69
CA PRO A 4 15.74 -2.43 -0.72
C PRO A 4 15.07 -3.79 -0.50
N PHE A 5 15.22 -4.70 -1.44
CA PHE A 5 14.71 -6.07 -1.38
C PHE A 5 15.40 -6.93 -0.29
N LEU A 6 16.69 -6.71 -0.01
CA LEU A 6 17.40 -7.43 1.04
C LEU A 6 16.95 -7.02 2.45
N LEU A 7 16.48 -5.79 2.62
CA LEU A 7 15.88 -5.32 3.88
C LEU A 7 14.66 -6.16 4.31
N TRP A 8 13.92 -6.71 3.36
CA TRP A 8 12.78 -7.60 3.62
C TRP A 8 13.24 -8.96 4.19
N PHE A 9 14.32 -9.54 3.63
CA PHE A 9 14.84 -10.82 4.11
C PHE A 9 15.49 -10.70 5.50
N ASP A 10 16.19 -9.59 5.76
CA ASP A 10 16.78 -9.34 7.08
C ASP A 10 15.72 -9.13 8.16
N LEU A 11 14.56 -8.56 7.79
CA LEU A 11 13.41 -8.43 8.69
C LEU A 11 12.86 -9.79 9.14
N PHE A 12 12.74 -10.74 8.21
CA PHE A 12 12.32 -12.11 8.52
C PHE A 12 13.33 -12.87 9.38
N ARG A 13 14.62 -12.62 9.19
CA ARG A 13 15.70 -13.30 9.92
C ARG A 13 15.88 -12.79 11.36
N ALA A 14 15.59 -11.51 11.61
CA ALA A 14 15.66 -10.89 12.92
C ALA A 14 14.49 -11.27 13.86
N MET A 15 13.44 -11.91 13.33
CA MET A 15 12.29 -12.37 14.09
C MET A 15 12.59 -13.68 14.85
N GLY A 16 13.50 -13.62 15.83
CA GLY A 16 13.65 -14.71 16.82
C GLY A 16 12.34 -14.97 17.55
N GLN A 17 12.13 -16.21 18.03
CA GLN A 17 10.83 -16.70 18.56
C GLN A 17 10.14 -15.83 19.62
N ARG A 18 10.87 -14.99 20.36
CA ARG A 18 10.28 -14.05 21.34
C ARG A 18 9.62 -12.82 20.68
N GLY A 19 10.04 -12.44 19.48
CA GLY A 19 9.47 -11.31 18.74
C GLY A 19 8.21 -11.66 17.93
N MET A 20 7.91 -12.94 17.73
CA MET A 20 6.84 -13.38 16.83
C MET A 20 5.45 -12.85 17.25
N TRP A 21 5.10 -12.92 18.53
CA TRP A 21 3.81 -12.41 19.02
C TRP A 21 3.69 -10.89 18.88
N LEU A 22 4.77 -10.15 19.17
CA LEU A 22 4.79 -8.70 18.99
C LEU A 22 4.67 -8.34 17.50
N SER A 23 5.31 -9.10 16.64
CA SER A 23 5.21 -8.94 15.19
C SER A 23 3.78 -9.19 14.69
N ILE A 24 3.13 -10.25 15.16
CA ILE A 24 1.72 -10.55 14.84
C ILE A 24 0.81 -9.41 15.31
N LEU A 25 0.98 -8.95 16.55
CA LEU A 25 0.19 -7.83 17.09
C LEU A 25 0.41 -6.55 16.30
N ALA A 26 1.65 -6.24 15.94
CA ALA A 26 1.99 -5.08 15.13
C ALA A 26 1.30 -5.13 13.74
N VAL A 27 1.44 -6.25 13.03
CA VAL A 27 0.78 -6.44 11.72
C VAL A 27 -0.74 -6.35 11.87
N SER A 28 -1.31 -7.03 12.86
CA SER A 28 -2.76 -7.04 13.09
C SER A 28 -3.29 -5.65 13.41
N GLY A 29 -2.62 -4.90 14.27
CA GLY A 29 -3.01 -3.52 14.62
C GLY A 29 -2.97 -2.60 13.41
N GLY A 30 -1.91 -2.66 12.61
CA GLY A 30 -1.81 -1.90 11.37
C GLY A 30 -2.87 -2.31 10.35
N ALA A 31 -3.13 -3.63 10.21
CA ALA A 31 -4.11 -4.16 9.27
C ALA A 31 -5.55 -3.73 9.62
N VAL A 32 -5.90 -3.70 10.90
CA VAL A 32 -7.22 -3.18 11.34
C VAL A 32 -7.41 -1.75 10.87
N ILE A 33 -6.41 -0.88 11.08
CA ILE A 33 -6.49 0.52 10.66
C ILE A 33 -6.53 0.63 9.13
N GLY A 34 -5.63 -0.04 8.41
CA GLY A 34 -5.55 0.01 6.95
C GLY A 34 -6.83 -0.48 6.27
N ALA A 35 -7.38 -1.61 6.72
CA ALA A 35 -8.61 -2.16 6.17
C ALA A 35 -9.83 -1.24 6.41
N ASN A 36 -9.94 -0.64 7.60
CA ASN A 36 -11.02 0.31 7.90
C ASN A 36 -10.89 1.60 7.10
N LEU A 37 -9.68 2.13 6.91
CA LEU A 37 -9.46 3.29 6.05
C LEU A 37 -9.86 3.00 4.59
N ARG A 38 -9.45 1.84 4.05
CA ARG A 38 -9.86 1.41 2.71
C ARG A 38 -11.38 1.29 2.59
N TRP A 39 -12.04 0.69 3.57
CA TRP A 39 -13.49 0.58 3.60
C TRP A 39 -14.15 1.96 3.64
N ALA A 40 -13.67 2.88 4.48
CA ALA A 40 -14.18 4.25 4.57
C ALA A 40 -14.02 5.01 3.23
N LEU A 41 -12.84 4.88 2.58
CA LEU A 41 -12.62 5.46 1.24
C LEU A 41 -13.61 4.89 0.22
N GLY A 42 -13.91 3.60 0.29
CA GLY A 42 -14.94 2.96 -0.54
C GLY A 42 -16.33 3.56 -0.30
N LEU A 43 -16.70 3.78 0.96
CA LEU A 43 -18.00 4.39 1.28
C LEU A 43 -18.14 5.83 0.79
N TRP A 44 -17.06 6.60 0.86
CA TRP A 44 -17.09 8.03 0.53
C TRP A 44 -16.95 8.33 -0.96
N LEU A 45 -16.18 7.52 -1.68
CA LEU A 45 -15.76 7.81 -3.05
C LEU A 45 -16.39 6.91 -4.10
N ASN A 46 -16.99 5.77 -3.71
CA ASN A 46 -17.67 4.89 -4.65
C ASN A 46 -19.14 5.33 -4.78
N SER A 47 -19.43 6.13 -5.78
CA SER A 47 -20.80 6.35 -6.22
C SER A 47 -21.21 5.26 -7.21
N SER A 48 -22.47 4.81 -7.14
CA SER A 48 -22.99 3.61 -7.79
C SER A 48 -22.96 3.58 -9.33
N ASP A 49 -22.56 4.67 -10.00
CA ASP A 49 -22.77 4.85 -11.44
C ASP A 49 -21.51 4.83 -12.31
N HIS A 50 -20.32 4.69 -11.75
CA HIS A 50 -19.09 4.78 -12.51
C HIS A 50 -18.30 3.47 -12.43
N GLY A 51 -17.98 2.87 -13.58
CA GLY A 51 -17.31 1.60 -13.69
C GLY A 51 -15.85 1.54 -13.16
N ILE A 52 -15.34 2.63 -12.55
CA ILE A 52 -14.07 2.68 -11.82
C ILE A 52 -14.37 3.05 -10.38
N SER A 53 -13.94 2.21 -9.43
CA SER A 53 -14.03 2.47 -8.00
C SER A 53 -12.97 3.48 -7.56
N TYR A 54 -13.35 4.74 -7.43
CA TYR A 54 -12.44 5.80 -6.98
C TYR A 54 -11.91 5.55 -5.56
N GLY A 55 -12.68 4.88 -4.71
CA GLY A 55 -12.25 4.51 -3.37
C GLY A 55 -11.11 3.50 -3.37
N THR A 56 -11.20 2.47 -4.22
CA THR A 56 -10.13 1.49 -4.42
C THR A 56 -8.88 2.15 -4.99
N LEU A 57 -9.06 3.03 -5.98
CA LEU A 57 -7.95 3.77 -6.58
C LEU A 57 -7.27 4.68 -5.55
N ALA A 58 -8.03 5.48 -4.80
CA ALA A 58 -7.50 6.35 -3.76
C ALA A 58 -6.75 5.58 -2.68
N ALA A 59 -7.26 4.42 -2.27
CA ALA A 59 -6.61 3.54 -1.31
C ALA A 59 -5.25 3.02 -1.83
N ASN A 60 -5.20 2.58 -3.09
CA ASN A 60 -3.96 2.08 -3.69
C ASN A 60 -2.94 3.20 -3.91
N LEU A 61 -3.36 4.37 -4.39
CA LEU A 61 -2.48 5.52 -4.61
C LEU A 61 -1.92 6.06 -3.29
N SER A 62 -2.78 6.28 -2.29
CA SER A 62 -2.35 6.78 -0.97
C SER A 62 -1.45 5.78 -0.25
N GLY A 63 -1.78 4.48 -0.32
CA GLY A 63 -0.94 3.42 0.24
C GLY A 63 0.43 3.33 -0.46
N GLY A 64 0.48 3.47 -1.78
CA GLY A 64 1.72 3.56 -2.54
C GLY A 64 2.60 4.73 -2.10
N TRP A 65 2.01 5.93 -1.95
CA TRP A 65 2.73 7.10 -1.47
C TRP A 65 3.26 6.93 -0.04
N LEU A 66 2.45 6.39 0.87
CA LEU A 66 2.87 6.11 2.25
C LEU A 66 4.03 5.11 2.30
N VAL A 67 3.97 4.03 1.53
CA VAL A 67 5.09 3.07 1.42
C VAL A 67 6.35 3.77 0.92
N GLY A 68 6.22 4.63 -0.10
CA GLY A 68 7.33 5.42 -0.62
C GLY A 68 7.99 6.32 0.44
N LEU A 69 7.18 7.04 1.23
CA LEU A 69 7.66 7.85 2.36
C LEU A 69 8.44 7.02 3.38
N LEU A 70 7.88 5.87 3.78
CA LEU A 70 8.50 4.98 4.76
C LEU A 70 9.83 4.41 4.24
N ILE A 71 9.88 4.01 2.97
CA ILE A 71 11.12 3.53 2.34
C ILE A 71 12.17 4.65 2.28
N GLY A 72 11.77 5.87 1.92
CA GLY A 72 12.65 7.04 1.93
C GLY A 72 13.23 7.32 3.32
N TYR A 73 12.41 7.24 4.36
CA TYR A 73 12.82 7.39 5.76
C TYR A 73 13.87 6.33 6.16
N PHE A 74 13.62 5.05 5.85
CA PHE A 74 14.55 3.98 6.21
C PHE A 74 15.85 4.02 5.42
N ALA A 75 15.79 4.38 4.15
CA ALA A 75 16.99 4.49 3.31
C ALA A 75 17.98 5.55 3.79
N GLN A 76 17.50 6.58 4.51
CA GLN A 76 18.33 7.66 5.06
C GLN A 76 18.70 7.47 6.54
N GLY A 77 18.69 6.23 7.03
CA GLY A 77 19.12 5.89 8.39
C GLY A 77 18.06 6.12 9.46
N GLY A 78 16.80 6.29 9.08
CA GLY A 78 15.68 6.30 10.00
C GLY A 78 15.57 4.96 10.74
N SER A 79 15.47 5.01 12.08
CA SER A 79 15.41 3.81 12.93
C SER A 79 14.04 3.70 13.58
N PHE A 80 13.20 2.85 13.05
CA PHE A 80 12.06 2.29 13.78
C PHE A 80 12.40 0.87 14.24
N SER A 81 11.75 0.42 15.34
CA SER A 81 11.84 -0.98 15.70
C SER A 81 11.26 -1.87 14.59
N PRO A 82 11.67 -3.15 14.50
CA PRO A 82 11.12 -4.09 13.53
C PRO A 82 9.58 -4.16 13.58
N GLU A 83 8.99 -4.06 14.76
CA GLU A 83 7.54 -4.11 14.98
C GLU A 83 6.85 -2.88 14.37
N TRP A 84 7.42 -1.69 14.49
CA TRP A 84 6.90 -0.48 13.85
C TRP A 84 6.96 -0.55 12.33
N ARG A 85 8.00 -1.16 11.78
CA ARG A 85 8.08 -1.41 10.33
C ARG A 85 6.97 -2.35 9.87
N LEU A 86 6.76 -3.44 10.62
CA LEU A 86 5.69 -4.40 10.36
C LEU A 86 4.31 -3.77 10.47
N PHE A 87 4.07 -2.97 11.52
CA PHE A 87 2.84 -2.23 11.70
C PHE A 87 2.55 -1.30 10.51
N ALA A 88 3.52 -0.46 10.12
CA ALA A 88 3.30 0.58 9.13
C ALA A 88 3.27 0.03 7.69
N ILE A 89 4.23 -0.84 7.33
CA ILE A 89 4.35 -1.31 5.94
C ILE A 89 3.43 -2.52 5.71
N THR A 90 3.62 -3.60 6.49
CA THR A 90 2.88 -4.85 6.26
C THR A 90 1.44 -4.74 6.71
N GLY A 91 1.21 -4.20 7.90
CA GLY A 91 -0.13 -4.04 8.47
C GLY A 91 -0.89 -2.92 7.79
N LEU A 92 -0.54 -1.68 8.06
CA LEU A 92 -1.30 -0.51 7.61
C LEU A 92 -1.34 -0.39 6.08
N CYS A 93 -0.19 -0.24 5.43
CA CYS A 93 -0.15 -0.04 3.98
C CYS A 93 -0.62 -1.30 3.24
N GLY A 94 -0.23 -2.50 3.69
CA GLY A 94 -0.63 -3.76 3.07
C GLY A 94 -2.13 -4.02 3.15
N ALA A 95 -2.82 -3.61 4.22
CA ALA A 95 -4.27 -3.74 4.35
C ALA A 95 -5.05 -2.57 3.74
N LEU A 96 -4.45 -1.38 3.66
CA LEU A 96 -5.02 -0.22 2.97
C LEU A 96 -5.10 -0.48 1.47
N THR A 97 -4.03 -0.98 0.85
CA THR A 97 -3.98 -1.30 -0.57
C THR A 97 -4.68 -2.63 -0.86
N THR A 98 -5.17 -2.80 -2.10
CA THR A 98 -5.82 -4.04 -2.51
C THR A 98 -5.63 -4.31 -4.00
N PHE A 99 -5.07 -5.46 -4.31
CA PHE A 99 -5.00 -5.98 -5.66
C PHE A 99 -6.27 -6.78 -6.02
N SER A 100 -6.85 -7.49 -5.05
CA SER A 100 -8.01 -8.35 -5.28
C SER A 100 -9.26 -7.56 -5.69
N THR A 101 -9.57 -6.46 -4.98
CA THR A 101 -10.70 -5.60 -5.34
C THR A 101 -10.50 -4.98 -6.72
N PHE A 102 -9.32 -4.43 -6.99
CA PHE A 102 -8.95 -3.90 -8.29
C PHE A 102 -9.12 -4.96 -9.40
N SER A 103 -8.65 -6.20 -9.18
CA SER A 103 -8.78 -7.27 -10.17
C SER A 103 -10.24 -7.62 -10.45
N LEU A 104 -11.08 -7.64 -9.40
CA LEU A 104 -12.53 -7.87 -9.57
C LEU A 104 -13.17 -6.77 -10.40
N GLU A 105 -12.85 -5.50 -10.15
CA GLU A 105 -13.36 -4.35 -10.91
C GLU A 105 -12.99 -4.45 -12.40
N VAL A 106 -11.74 -4.80 -12.69
CA VAL A 106 -11.28 -4.98 -14.09
C VAL A 106 -12.04 -6.11 -14.78
N VAL A 107 -12.17 -7.27 -14.12
CA VAL A 107 -12.91 -8.41 -14.69
C VAL A 107 -14.38 -8.07 -14.89
N SER A 108 -15.02 -7.40 -13.94
CA SER A 108 -16.41 -6.94 -14.08
C SER A 108 -16.60 -6.00 -15.28
N ALA A 109 -15.70 -5.03 -15.45
CA ALA A 109 -15.75 -4.12 -16.61
C ALA A 109 -15.58 -4.88 -17.95
N MET A 110 -14.70 -5.90 -17.99
CA MET A 110 -14.54 -6.76 -19.18
C MET A 110 -15.81 -7.56 -19.47
N GLN A 111 -16.44 -8.14 -18.45
CA GLN A 111 -17.70 -8.90 -18.59
C GLN A 111 -18.87 -8.03 -19.08
N GLU A 112 -18.89 -6.75 -18.70
CA GLU A 112 -19.86 -5.77 -19.17
C GLU A 112 -19.52 -5.20 -20.57
N GLY A 113 -18.44 -5.67 -21.22
CA GLY A 113 -18.00 -5.15 -22.51
C GLY A 113 -17.32 -3.79 -22.47
N LYS A 114 -17.05 -3.25 -21.26
CA LYS A 114 -16.45 -1.92 -21.04
C LYS A 114 -14.91 -1.99 -21.08
N TRP A 115 -14.36 -2.48 -22.18
CA TRP A 115 -12.92 -2.74 -22.34
C TRP A 115 -12.03 -1.51 -22.12
N SER A 116 -12.47 -0.34 -22.59
CA SER A 116 -11.74 0.92 -22.38
C SER A 116 -11.61 1.27 -20.89
N MET A 117 -12.65 1.02 -20.10
CA MET A 117 -12.62 1.22 -18.65
C MET A 117 -11.72 0.21 -17.94
N ALA A 118 -11.75 -1.06 -18.37
CA ALA A 118 -10.85 -2.08 -17.85
C ALA A 118 -9.38 -1.70 -18.06
N VAL A 119 -9.02 -1.28 -19.29
CA VAL A 119 -7.65 -0.82 -19.61
C VAL A 119 -7.29 0.44 -18.84
N ALA A 120 -8.18 1.44 -18.76
CA ALA A 120 -7.95 2.66 -17.99
C ALA A 120 -7.75 2.35 -16.49
N GLY A 121 -8.54 1.43 -15.92
CA GLY A 121 -8.39 0.96 -14.55
C GLY A 121 -7.02 0.31 -14.31
N ILE A 122 -6.59 -0.58 -15.21
CA ILE A 122 -5.26 -1.22 -15.11
C ILE A 122 -4.14 -0.15 -15.12
N LEU A 123 -4.19 0.77 -16.07
CA LEU A 123 -3.18 1.82 -16.17
C LEU A 123 -3.18 2.73 -14.94
N ALA A 124 -4.36 3.18 -14.49
CA ALA A 124 -4.48 4.04 -13.33
C ALA A 124 -3.95 3.39 -12.03
N HIS A 125 -4.32 2.13 -11.78
CA HIS A 125 -3.88 1.42 -10.58
C HIS A 125 -2.40 1.06 -10.63
N VAL A 126 -1.91 0.50 -11.74
CA VAL A 126 -0.52 0.03 -11.83
C VAL A 126 0.45 1.21 -11.95
N ILE A 127 0.28 2.04 -12.97
CA ILE A 127 1.20 3.17 -13.22
C ILE A 127 1.05 4.20 -12.11
N GLY A 128 -0.18 4.51 -11.71
CA GLY A 128 -0.46 5.46 -10.64
C GLY A 128 0.17 5.04 -9.31
N SER A 129 0.05 3.77 -8.89
CA SER A 129 0.66 3.29 -7.65
C SER A 129 2.18 3.33 -7.69
N ILE A 130 2.79 2.94 -8.81
CA ILE A 130 4.26 3.04 -8.99
C ILE A 130 4.70 4.51 -8.90
N PHE A 131 4.02 5.40 -9.62
CA PHE A 131 4.30 6.83 -9.59
C PHE A 131 4.19 7.41 -8.18
N MET A 132 3.12 7.07 -7.45
CA MET A 132 2.90 7.54 -6.08
C MET A 132 3.97 7.01 -5.12
N THR A 133 4.45 5.78 -5.31
CA THR A 133 5.55 5.23 -4.50
C THR A 133 6.84 6.01 -4.74
N VAL A 134 7.19 6.29 -6.00
CA VAL A 134 8.35 7.11 -6.35
C VAL A 134 8.21 8.53 -5.77
N LEU A 135 7.02 9.13 -5.91
CA LEU A 135 6.71 10.44 -5.35
C LEU A 135 6.86 10.47 -3.82
N GLY A 136 6.43 9.41 -3.13
CA GLY A 136 6.60 9.28 -1.68
C GLY A 136 8.07 9.28 -1.26
N ILE A 137 8.92 8.53 -1.96
CA ILE A 137 10.38 8.53 -1.73
C ILE A 137 10.97 9.93 -1.96
N TYR A 138 10.59 10.58 -3.06
CA TYR A 138 11.04 11.93 -3.39
C TYR A 138 10.58 12.96 -2.36
N THR A 139 9.30 12.90 -1.94
CA THR A 139 8.72 13.80 -0.93
C THR A 139 9.53 13.73 0.37
N PHE A 140 9.89 12.53 0.81
CA PHE A 140 10.72 12.38 2.00
C PHE A 140 12.12 13.01 1.81
N GLY A 141 12.74 12.82 0.64
CA GLY A 141 14.02 13.43 0.31
C GLY A 141 14.00 14.97 0.42
N VAL A 142 12.94 15.60 -0.10
CA VAL A 142 12.76 17.05 -0.06
C VAL A 142 12.49 17.56 1.36
N LEU A 143 11.72 16.83 2.16
CA LEU A 143 11.40 17.24 3.55
C LEU A 143 12.61 17.19 4.49
N LYS A 144 13.63 16.42 4.15
CA LYS A 144 14.82 16.24 4.98
C LYS A 144 16.00 17.14 4.55
N GLY A 145 16.01 17.60 3.29
CA GLY A 145 17.07 18.49 2.76
C GLY A 145 16.89 19.89 3.22
#